data_f3f87addfcf792f720525a9c2e0c2110
#
_entry.id   f3f87addfcf792f720525a9c2e0c2110
#
_cell.length_a   1.000
_cell.length_b   1.000
_cell.length_c   1.000
_cell.angle_alpha   90.00
_cell.angle_beta   90.00
_cell.angle_gamma   90.00
#
_symmetry.space_group_name_H-M   'P 1'
#
loop_
_entity.id
_entity.type
_entity.pdbx_description
1 polymer ?
#
loop_
_entity_poly.entity_id
_entity_poly.type
_entity_poly.pdbx_seq_one_letter_code
_entity_poly.pdbx_strand_id
1 'polypeptide(L)'
;MVRFTWLLLLLGGAALAQDAAWPGGVARIDLGPADGTAPVVKFGEQRVLVASQGGRWQAVVGVPLDASLGPATLTLADGTQRSFEIAAHAYREQHLEVAPGYVSLSEENLARVGDERKIIDAALNNWRAADIDGVSLAKPVAGPHSSSFGTRRFFNGEARSPHSGMDIAANAGVPILTPRSGVVTATGDYYFNGNTVIVDHGQGYITMYCHLSEIGVEEGQAVTVGDRLGLVGATGRVTGAHLHFGTYLNGNAVDPAILLETDSP
;
A
#
# COMPACT_ATOMS: atom_id res chain seq x y z
N MET A 1 -63.91 -13.79 -8.21
CA MET A 1 -62.56 -14.05 -8.67
C MET A 1 -61.70 -12.86 -8.30
N VAL A 2 -60.95 -12.92 -7.22
CA VAL A 2 -60.07 -11.86 -6.74
C VAL A 2 -58.63 -12.25 -7.15
N ARG A 3 -58.01 -11.46 -8.02
CA ARG A 3 -56.60 -11.65 -8.45
C ARG A 3 -55.70 -10.92 -7.46
N PHE A 4 -54.93 -11.67 -6.68
CA PHE A 4 -53.82 -11.13 -5.91
C PHE A 4 -52.62 -10.96 -6.80
N THR A 5 -52.21 -9.71 -7.03
CA THR A 5 -50.96 -9.35 -7.71
C THR A 5 -49.88 -9.26 -6.64
N TRP A 6 -48.95 -10.18 -6.68
CA TRP A 6 -47.75 -10.12 -5.85
C TRP A 6 -46.77 -9.11 -6.45
N LEU A 7 -46.53 -8.03 -5.75
CA LEU A 7 -45.48 -7.07 -6.07
C LEU A 7 -44.15 -7.59 -5.50
N LEU A 8 -43.30 -8.14 -6.37
CA LEU A 8 -41.93 -8.46 -6.00
C LEU A 8 -41.15 -7.15 -5.84
N LEU A 9 -40.87 -6.76 -4.60
CA LEU A 9 -39.86 -5.75 -4.30
C LEU A 9 -38.47 -6.39 -4.55
N LEU A 10 -37.87 -6.06 -5.68
CA LEU A 10 -36.44 -6.26 -5.91
C LEU A 10 -35.68 -5.27 -5.02
N LEU A 11 -35.24 -5.73 -3.84
CA LEU A 11 -34.19 -5.06 -3.09
C LEU A 11 -32.89 -5.19 -3.88
N GLY A 12 -32.59 -4.16 -4.68
CA GLY A 12 -31.28 -3.96 -5.29
C GLY A 12 -30.25 -3.71 -4.18
N GLY A 13 -29.68 -4.76 -3.64
CA GLY A 13 -28.47 -4.68 -2.85
C GLY A 13 -27.38 -4.13 -3.77
N ALA A 14 -26.87 -2.91 -3.49
CA ALA A 14 -25.62 -2.46 -4.08
C ALA A 14 -24.59 -3.53 -3.77
N ALA A 15 -24.09 -4.20 -4.78
CA ALA A 15 -22.93 -5.09 -4.65
C ALA A 15 -21.79 -4.21 -4.16
N LEU A 16 -21.46 -4.30 -2.88
CA LEU A 16 -20.22 -3.77 -2.35
C LEU A 16 -19.11 -4.38 -3.20
N ALA A 17 -18.22 -3.55 -3.71
CA ALA A 17 -17.08 -3.99 -4.49
C ALA A 17 -16.42 -5.14 -3.74
N GLN A 18 -16.35 -6.30 -4.40
CA GLN A 18 -15.86 -7.53 -3.80
C GLN A 18 -14.41 -7.29 -3.36
N ASP A 19 -14.16 -7.43 -2.06
CA ASP A 19 -12.88 -7.12 -1.46
C ASP A 19 -11.76 -7.90 -2.14
N ALA A 20 -10.68 -7.18 -2.41
CA ALA A 20 -9.44 -7.71 -2.97
C ALA A 20 -8.64 -8.47 -1.90
N ALA A 21 -9.28 -9.37 -1.15
CA ALA A 21 -8.67 -10.14 -0.08
C ALA A 21 -7.85 -11.30 -0.64
N TRP A 22 -6.65 -11.00 -1.12
CA TRP A 22 -5.64 -11.97 -1.56
C TRP A 22 -4.26 -11.53 -1.03
N PRO A 23 -3.23 -12.39 -1.03
CA PRO A 23 -1.88 -11.99 -0.62
C PRO A 23 -1.39 -10.75 -1.37
N GLY A 24 -1.08 -9.66 -0.64
CA GLY A 24 -0.75 -8.33 -1.20
C GLY A 24 -1.95 -7.47 -1.57
N GLY A 25 -3.16 -7.94 -1.33
CA GLY A 25 -4.40 -7.20 -1.53
C GLY A 25 -4.88 -6.46 -0.28
N VAL A 26 -6.10 -5.95 -0.35
CA VAL A 26 -6.76 -5.18 0.71
C VAL A 26 -8.13 -5.77 1.00
N ALA A 27 -8.36 -6.24 2.22
CA ALA A 27 -9.69 -6.65 2.68
C ALA A 27 -10.40 -5.48 3.37
N ARG A 28 -11.68 -5.28 3.04
CA ARG A 28 -12.53 -4.27 3.65
C ARG A 28 -13.69 -4.96 4.38
N ILE A 29 -13.68 -4.90 5.70
CA ILE A 29 -14.64 -5.59 6.54
C ILE A 29 -15.56 -4.58 7.24
N ASP A 30 -16.85 -4.68 6.99
CA ASP A 30 -17.85 -3.85 7.64
C ASP A 30 -17.93 -4.15 9.16
N LEU A 31 -17.87 -3.09 9.95
CA LEU A 31 -17.92 -3.16 11.41
C LEU A 31 -19.24 -2.62 12.00
N GLY A 32 -20.14 -2.11 11.16
CA GLY A 32 -21.42 -1.55 11.57
C GLY A 32 -21.50 -0.02 11.43
N PRO A 33 -22.58 0.61 11.96
CA PRO A 33 -22.77 2.06 11.88
C PRO A 33 -21.61 2.84 12.51
N ALA A 34 -21.26 3.98 11.89
CA ALA A 34 -20.25 4.90 12.42
C ALA A 34 -20.87 5.86 13.43
N ASP A 35 -21.42 5.32 14.50
CA ASP A 35 -22.00 6.03 15.63
C ASP A 35 -21.02 5.96 16.82
N GLY A 36 -20.33 7.01 17.11
CA GLY A 36 -19.37 7.08 18.22
C GLY A 36 -17.90 6.90 17.79
N THR A 37 -17.11 6.35 18.69
CA THR A 37 -15.64 6.20 18.48
C THR A 37 -15.34 4.99 17.60
N ALA A 38 -14.36 5.16 16.69
CA ALA A 38 -13.88 4.07 15.86
C ALA A 38 -13.41 2.86 16.70
N PRO A 39 -13.88 1.64 16.40
CA PRO A 39 -13.46 0.45 17.13
C PRO A 39 -11.96 0.16 16.90
N VAL A 40 -11.30 -0.37 17.93
CA VAL A 40 -9.93 -0.87 17.79
C VAL A 40 -10.00 -2.30 17.26
N VAL A 41 -9.33 -2.54 16.14
CA VAL A 41 -9.32 -3.82 15.45
C VAL A 41 -7.89 -4.30 15.26
N LYS A 42 -7.66 -5.61 15.36
CA LYS A 42 -6.39 -6.27 15.09
C LYS A 42 -6.53 -7.37 14.04
N PHE A 43 -5.48 -7.53 13.25
CA PHE A 43 -5.23 -8.70 12.42
C PHE A 43 -3.94 -9.36 12.92
N GLY A 44 -4.05 -10.51 13.55
CA GLY A 44 -2.96 -11.03 14.39
C GLY A 44 -2.62 -10.03 15.51
N GLU A 45 -1.34 -9.67 15.63
CA GLU A 45 -0.88 -8.68 16.61
C GLU A 45 -0.94 -7.23 16.08
N GLN A 46 -1.09 -7.04 14.76
CA GLN A 46 -1.06 -5.73 14.14
C GLN A 46 -2.40 -5.00 14.27
N ARG A 47 -2.35 -3.72 14.65
CA ARG A 47 -3.54 -2.85 14.57
C ARG A 47 -3.90 -2.62 13.11
N VAL A 48 -5.20 -2.56 12.85
CA VAL A 48 -5.77 -2.37 11.51
C VAL A 48 -6.39 -0.98 11.42
N LEU A 49 -6.22 -0.35 10.28
CA LEU A 49 -6.89 0.91 9.96
C LEU A 49 -8.41 0.72 10.00
N VAL A 50 -9.10 1.64 10.68
CA VAL A 50 -10.56 1.74 10.67
C VAL A 50 -10.95 3.10 10.10
N ALA A 51 -11.60 3.07 8.94
CA ALA A 51 -12.09 4.25 8.25
C ALA A 51 -13.61 4.39 8.43
N SER A 52 -14.09 5.64 8.42
CA SER A 52 -15.52 5.93 8.22
C SER A 52 -15.78 6.04 6.72
N GLN A 53 -16.76 5.30 6.22
CA GLN A 53 -17.20 5.40 4.83
C GLN A 53 -18.72 5.21 4.74
N GLY A 54 -19.42 6.19 4.18
CA GLY A 54 -20.88 6.12 4.01
C GLY A 54 -21.65 5.94 5.33
N GLY A 55 -21.18 6.52 6.43
CA GLY A 55 -21.81 6.39 7.76
C GLY A 55 -21.59 5.02 8.41
N ARG A 56 -20.62 4.24 7.96
CA ARG A 56 -20.25 2.93 8.53
C ARG A 56 -18.77 2.86 8.85
N TRP A 57 -18.43 2.17 9.93
CA TRP A 57 -17.05 1.80 10.21
C TRP A 57 -16.63 0.61 9.34
N GLN A 58 -15.43 0.71 8.78
CA GLN A 58 -14.84 -0.32 7.94
C GLN A 58 -13.40 -0.58 8.38
N ALA A 59 -13.08 -1.82 8.73
CA ALA A 59 -11.69 -2.24 8.89
C ALA A 59 -11.07 -2.43 7.50
N VAL A 60 -9.91 -1.81 7.28
CA VAL A 60 -9.16 -1.90 6.01
C VAL A 60 -7.84 -2.60 6.29
N VAL A 61 -7.73 -3.84 5.84
CA VAL A 61 -6.66 -4.77 6.20
C VAL A 61 -5.72 -4.95 5.03
N GLY A 62 -4.45 -4.62 5.20
CA GLY A 62 -3.40 -5.05 4.29
C GLY A 62 -3.10 -6.54 4.50
N VAL A 63 -3.35 -7.35 3.48
CA VAL A 63 -3.07 -8.79 3.52
C VAL A 63 -1.60 -9.02 3.16
N PRO A 64 -0.78 -9.66 4.01
CA PRO A 64 0.62 -9.95 3.70
C PRO A 64 0.79 -10.69 2.37
N LEU A 65 1.88 -10.42 1.62
CA LEU A 65 2.19 -11.14 0.38
C LEU A 65 2.45 -12.65 0.56
N ASP A 66 2.84 -13.03 1.77
CA ASP A 66 3.08 -14.42 2.19
C ASP A 66 1.92 -15.02 3.00
N ALA A 67 0.76 -14.34 3.03
CA ALA A 67 -0.41 -14.84 3.74
C ALA A 67 -0.85 -16.21 3.24
N SER A 68 -1.22 -17.09 4.17
CA SER A 68 -1.84 -18.36 3.85
C SER A 68 -3.24 -18.15 3.28
N LEU A 69 -3.61 -18.95 2.27
CA LEU A 69 -4.95 -18.94 1.69
C LEU A 69 -5.96 -19.55 2.67
N GLY A 70 -7.22 -19.12 2.59
CA GLY A 70 -8.31 -19.62 3.39
C GLY A 70 -8.81 -18.61 4.42
N PRO A 71 -9.52 -19.09 5.48
CA PRO A 71 -10.16 -18.22 6.44
C PRO A 71 -9.15 -17.46 7.29
N ALA A 72 -9.41 -16.16 7.44
CA ALA A 72 -8.66 -15.23 8.28
C ALA A 72 -9.62 -14.50 9.22
N THR A 73 -9.12 -14.02 10.36
CA THR A 73 -9.98 -13.46 11.41
C THR A 73 -9.40 -12.14 11.94
N LEU A 74 -10.26 -11.13 12.05
CA LEU A 74 -10.03 -9.91 12.80
C LEU A 74 -10.56 -10.06 14.22
N THR A 75 -9.89 -9.43 15.17
CA THR A 75 -10.34 -9.35 16.56
C THR A 75 -10.54 -7.90 16.96
N LEU A 76 -11.74 -7.57 17.45
CA LEU A 76 -12.08 -6.27 18.02
C LEU A 76 -11.63 -6.22 19.50
N ALA A 77 -11.51 -5.02 20.04
CA ALA A 77 -11.08 -4.82 21.43
C ALA A 77 -12.02 -5.48 22.49
N ASP A 78 -13.28 -5.67 22.16
CA ASP A 78 -14.28 -6.37 22.99
C ASP A 78 -14.22 -7.90 22.86
N GLY A 79 -13.28 -8.44 22.08
CA GLY A 79 -13.14 -9.87 21.79
C GLY A 79 -14.02 -10.38 20.66
N THR A 80 -14.87 -9.54 20.08
CA THR A 80 -15.67 -9.91 18.90
C THR A 80 -14.76 -10.23 17.72
N GLN A 81 -15.10 -11.28 16.98
CA GLN A 81 -14.36 -11.70 15.80
C GLN A 81 -15.14 -11.43 14.51
N ARG A 82 -14.40 -11.11 13.45
CA ARG A 82 -14.92 -10.99 12.08
C ARG A 82 -14.02 -11.81 11.15
N SER A 83 -14.60 -12.76 10.44
CA SER A 83 -13.87 -13.61 9.51
C SER A 83 -14.02 -13.11 8.07
N PHE A 84 -12.97 -13.33 7.28
CA PHE A 84 -12.95 -13.11 5.83
C PHE A 84 -12.12 -14.20 5.18
N GLU A 85 -12.21 -14.34 3.86
CA GLU A 85 -11.48 -15.37 3.10
C GLU A 85 -10.34 -14.75 2.31
N ILE A 86 -9.13 -15.30 2.45
CA ILE A 86 -7.98 -14.93 1.63
C ILE A 86 -7.95 -15.86 0.40
N ALA A 87 -8.31 -15.30 -0.75
CA ALA A 87 -8.38 -16.02 -2.02
C ALA A 87 -7.01 -16.12 -2.70
N ALA A 88 -6.85 -17.08 -3.61
CA ALA A 88 -5.65 -17.16 -4.43
C ALA A 88 -5.57 -15.99 -5.41
N HIS A 89 -4.37 -15.46 -5.63
CA HIS A 89 -4.08 -14.47 -6.66
C HIS A 89 -2.79 -14.82 -7.39
N ALA A 90 -2.80 -14.71 -8.73
CA ALA A 90 -1.65 -15.01 -9.57
C ALA A 90 -0.90 -13.71 -9.89
N TYR A 91 0.34 -13.61 -9.46
CA TYR A 91 1.25 -12.55 -9.83
C TYR A 91 2.10 -12.92 -11.04
N ARG A 92 2.53 -11.93 -11.82
CA ARG A 92 3.44 -12.13 -12.93
C ARG A 92 4.78 -12.66 -12.43
N GLU A 93 5.42 -13.50 -13.24
CA GLU A 93 6.79 -13.95 -13.03
C GLU A 93 7.71 -13.35 -14.09
N GLN A 94 8.91 -12.96 -13.67
CA GLN A 94 9.95 -12.40 -14.53
C GLN A 94 11.26 -13.15 -14.24
N HIS A 95 11.74 -13.87 -15.25
CA HIS A 95 13.00 -14.60 -15.20
C HIS A 95 14.05 -13.81 -15.97
N LEU A 96 15.13 -13.43 -15.29
CA LEU A 96 16.20 -12.60 -15.82
C LEU A 96 17.55 -13.30 -15.62
N GLU A 97 18.36 -13.32 -16.68
CA GLU A 97 19.78 -13.66 -16.56
C GLU A 97 20.56 -12.38 -16.31
N VAL A 98 21.31 -12.34 -15.22
CA VAL A 98 22.09 -11.17 -14.79
C VAL A 98 23.53 -11.60 -14.50
N ALA A 99 24.46 -10.64 -14.66
CA ALA A 99 25.87 -10.89 -14.32
C ALA A 99 26.02 -11.27 -12.84
N PRO A 100 26.96 -12.18 -12.48
CA PRO A 100 27.12 -12.66 -11.10
C PRO A 100 27.29 -11.55 -10.05
N GLY A 101 27.95 -10.44 -10.36
CA GLY A 101 28.10 -9.29 -9.47
C GLY A 101 26.81 -8.52 -9.14
N TYR A 102 25.72 -8.81 -9.84
CA TYR A 102 24.40 -8.25 -9.53
C TYR A 102 23.68 -8.99 -8.39
N VAL A 103 24.19 -10.16 -8.01
CA VAL A 103 23.49 -11.08 -7.09
C VAL A 103 24.02 -10.94 -5.66
N SER A 104 25.30 -10.57 -5.47
CA SER A 104 25.95 -10.48 -4.16
C SER A 104 26.39 -9.04 -3.87
N LEU A 105 26.12 -8.60 -2.64
CA LEU A 105 26.58 -7.31 -2.11
C LEU A 105 27.94 -7.51 -1.42
N SER A 106 28.77 -6.45 -1.40
CA SER A 106 29.93 -6.40 -0.52
C SER A 106 29.50 -6.35 0.95
N GLU A 107 30.41 -6.72 1.88
CA GLU A 107 30.13 -6.64 3.32
C GLU A 107 29.72 -5.22 3.75
N GLU A 108 30.39 -4.19 3.22
CA GLU A 108 30.04 -2.79 3.47
C GLU A 108 28.62 -2.46 3.04
N ASN A 109 28.23 -2.85 1.84
CA ASN A 109 26.86 -2.63 1.33
C ASN A 109 25.83 -3.46 2.10
N LEU A 110 26.17 -4.66 2.57
CA LEU A 110 25.29 -5.44 3.44
C LEU A 110 25.04 -4.75 4.78
N ALA A 111 26.08 -4.19 5.39
CA ALA A 111 25.96 -3.43 6.64
C ALA A 111 25.08 -2.18 6.43
N ARG A 112 25.37 -1.39 5.37
CA ARG A 112 24.56 -0.22 4.98
C ARG A 112 23.09 -0.57 4.80
N VAL A 113 22.79 -1.56 4.00
CA VAL A 113 21.41 -2.03 3.75
C VAL A 113 20.73 -2.49 5.05
N GLY A 114 21.49 -3.14 5.95
CA GLY A 114 20.98 -3.58 7.24
C GLY A 114 20.55 -2.42 8.15
N ASP A 115 21.30 -1.33 8.17
CA ASP A 115 20.97 -0.14 8.96
C ASP A 115 19.83 0.66 8.32
N GLU A 116 19.87 0.85 7.00
CA GLU A 116 18.81 1.50 6.25
C GLU A 116 17.46 0.79 6.41
N ARG A 117 17.47 -0.54 6.43
CA ARG A 117 16.27 -1.35 6.65
C ARG A 117 15.61 -1.05 7.98
N LYS A 118 16.37 -0.84 9.06
CA LYS A 118 15.82 -0.50 10.38
C LYS A 118 15.03 0.83 10.33
N ILE A 119 15.56 1.83 9.61
CA ILE A 119 14.91 3.13 9.44
C ILE A 119 13.62 2.98 8.63
N ILE A 120 13.71 2.28 7.50
CA ILE A 120 12.55 2.05 6.62
C ILE A 120 11.48 1.25 7.36
N ASP A 121 11.84 0.13 8.00
CA ASP A 121 10.90 -0.73 8.73
C ASP A 121 10.23 0.05 9.88
N ALA A 122 10.96 0.91 10.59
CA ALA A 122 10.38 1.77 11.63
C ALA A 122 9.34 2.75 11.05
N ALA A 123 9.64 3.38 9.91
CA ALA A 123 8.72 4.29 9.23
C ALA A 123 7.48 3.57 8.67
N LEU A 124 7.64 2.37 8.10
CA LEU A 124 6.55 1.57 7.53
C LEU A 124 5.63 0.96 8.59
N ASN A 125 6.12 0.73 9.81
CA ASN A 125 5.35 0.22 10.94
C ASN A 125 4.87 1.33 11.89
N ASN A 126 5.03 2.60 11.51
CA ASN A 126 4.58 3.72 12.33
C ASN A 126 3.05 3.68 12.51
N TRP A 127 2.60 4.06 13.70
CA TRP A 127 1.18 4.15 14.03
C TRP A 127 0.87 5.50 14.66
N ARG A 128 0.20 6.36 13.95
CA ARG A 128 -0.30 7.64 14.44
C ARG A 128 -1.83 7.62 14.42
N ALA A 129 -2.46 7.99 15.53
CA ALA A 129 -3.91 8.14 15.59
C ALA A 129 -4.36 9.26 14.64
N ALA A 130 -5.36 8.97 13.82
CA ALA A 130 -5.98 9.93 12.90
C ALA A 130 -7.40 9.47 12.56
N ASP A 131 -8.27 10.41 12.26
CA ASP A 131 -9.56 10.12 11.66
C ASP A 131 -9.36 9.91 10.16
N ILE A 132 -9.82 8.77 9.65
CA ILE A 132 -9.67 8.39 8.25
C ILE A 132 -11.06 8.32 7.62
N ASP A 133 -11.30 9.18 6.63
CA ASP A 133 -12.50 9.17 5.78
C ASP A 133 -12.13 8.57 4.43
N GLY A 134 -12.43 7.27 4.27
CA GLY A 134 -12.02 6.47 3.12
C GLY A 134 -10.51 6.25 3.00
N VAL A 135 -10.10 5.49 1.99
CA VAL A 135 -8.68 5.10 1.77
C VAL A 135 -8.20 5.36 0.35
N SER A 136 -8.94 6.11 -0.44
CA SER A 136 -8.55 6.47 -1.80
C SER A 136 -7.32 7.37 -1.81
N LEU A 137 -6.48 7.18 -2.83
CA LEU A 137 -5.29 7.96 -3.10
C LEU A 137 -5.40 8.62 -4.48
N ALA A 138 -5.10 9.90 -4.56
CA ALA A 138 -4.86 10.56 -5.84
C ALA A 138 -3.61 9.97 -6.51
N LYS A 139 -3.41 10.20 -7.81
CA LYS A 139 -2.20 9.75 -8.50
C LYS A 139 -1.00 10.61 -8.09
N PRO A 140 0.12 10.03 -7.62
CA PRO A 140 1.29 10.80 -7.20
C PRO A 140 2.04 11.42 -8.38
N VAL A 141 1.96 10.80 -9.56
CA VAL A 141 2.55 11.28 -10.81
C VAL A 141 1.74 10.75 -11.99
N ALA A 142 1.67 11.53 -13.07
CA ALA A 142 1.06 11.06 -14.32
C ALA A 142 2.04 10.16 -15.07
N GLY A 143 1.54 9.04 -15.59
CA GLY A 143 2.34 8.11 -16.39
C GLY A 143 1.72 6.71 -16.44
N PRO A 144 2.14 5.88 -17.42
CA PRO A 144 1.72 4.50 -17.50
C PRO A 144 2.42 3.64 -16.42
N HIS A 145 1.77 2.60 -15.97
CA HIS A 145 2.39 1.60 -15.09
C HIS A 145 3.43 0.80 -15.89
N SER A 146 4.69 0.82 -15.48
CA SER A 146 5.79 0.10 -16.14
C SER A 146 6.13 -1.22 -15.46
N SER A 147 5.85 -1.36 -14.16
CA SER A 147 5.95 -2.62 -13.42
C SER A 147 4.86 -2.70 -12.35
N SER A 148 4.26 -3.88 -12.21
CA SER A 148 3.15 -4.12 -11.29
C SER A 148 3.65 -4.62 -9.94
N PHE A 149 2.87 -4.32 -8.90
CA PHE A 149 3.02 -4.91 -7.58
C PHE A 149 2.98 -6.45 -7.62
N GLY A 150 3.67 -7.10 -6.71
CA GLY A 150 3.66 -8.56 -6.56
C GLY A 150 4.44 -9.33 -7.63
N THR A 151 5.02 -8.66 -8.65
CA THR A 151 5.82 -9.32 -9.68
C THR A 151 6.95 -10.14 -9.03
N ARG A 152 6.94 -11.45 -9.24
CA ARG A 152 7.97 -12.38 -8.75
C ARG A 152 9.15 -12.36 -9.70
N ARG A 153 10.32 -11.99 -9.19
CA ARG A 153 11.56 -11.92 -9.98
C ARG A 153 12.46 -13.10 -9.64
N PHE A 154 12.99 -13.72 -10.68
CA PHE A 154 14.00 -14.79 -10.59
C PHE A 154 15.25 -14.34 -11.32
N PHE A 155 16.38 -14.25 -10.60
CA PHE A 155 17.68 -13.92 -11.19
C PHE A 155 18.53 -15.18 -11.27
N ASN A 156 18.90 -15.58 -12.48
CA ASN A 156 19.66 -16.82 -12.71
C ASN A 156 18.99 -18.06 -12.07
N GLY A 157 17.64 -18.11 -12.07
CA GLY A 157 16.85 -19.17 -11.46
C GLY A 157 16.60 -19.02 -9.95
N GLU A 158 17.24 -18.08 -9.28
CA GLU A 158 17.03 -17.83 -7.85
C GLU A 158 15.91 -16.81 -7.61
N ALA A 159 14.95 -17.17 -6.73
CA ALA A 159 13.87 -16.28 -6.34
C ALA A 159 14.39 -15.03 -5.61
N ARG A 160 13.83 -13.89 -5.95
CA ARG A 160 14.04 -12.61 -5.27
C ARG A 160 12.77 -12.16 -4.58
N SER A 161 12.90 -11.20 -3.66
CA SER A 161 11.71 -10.58 -3.04
C SER A 161 10.78 -10.06 -4.12
N PRO A 162 9.47 -10.31 -4.00
CA PRO A 162 8.48 -9.76 -4.92
C PRO A 162 8.54 -8.22 -4.95
N HIS A 163 8.10 -7.62 -6.04
CA HIS A 163 8.02 -6.17 -6.17
C HIS A 163 6.97 -5.62 -5.18
N SER A 164 7.41 -4.83 -4.20
CA SER A 164 6.58 -4.35 -3.08
C SER A 164 5.85 -3.04 -3.36
N GLY A 165 5.84 -2.57 -4.60
CA GLY A 165 5.17 -1.35 -5.04
C GLY A 165 4.79 -1.42 -6.51
N MET A 166 4.48 -0.27 -7.06
CA MET A 166 4.17 -0.06 -8.47
C MET A 166 5.18 0.91 -9.06
N ASP A 167 5.69 0.60 -10.25
CA ASP A 167 6.53 1.53 -10.98
C ASP A 167 5.70 2.33 -11.99
N ILE A 168 5.77 3.65 -11.92
CA ILE A 168 5.09 4.59 -12.81
C ILE A 168 6.15 5.25 -13.68
N ALA A 169 6.11 5.01 -14.99
CA ALA A 169 7.03 5.61 -15.93
C ALA A 169 6.77 7.11 -16.05
N ALA A 170 7.79 7.91 -15.71
CA ALA A 170 7.76 9.35 -15.83
C ALA A 170 9.20 9.86 -16.08
N ASN A 171 9.33 10.99 -16.78
CA ASN A 171 10.64 11.59 -17.04
C ASN A 171 11.25 12.14 -15.75
N ALA A 172 12.59 12.11 -15.68
CA ALA A 172 13.31 12.78 -14.60
C ALA A 172 12.93 14.28 -14.52
N GLY A 173 12.78 14.79 -13.29
CA GLY A 173 12.39 16.17 -13.03
C GLY A 173 10.87 16.42 -12.99
N VAL A 174 10.03 15.43 -13.30
CA VAL A 174 8.57 15.55 -13.13
C VAL A 174 8.25 15.62 -11.63
N PRO A 175 7.40 16.58 -11.17
CA PRO A 175 6.99 16.65 -9.77
C PRO A 175 6.24 15.41 -9.29
N ILE A 176 6.60 14.94 -8.09
CA ILE A 176 5.88 13.91 -7.36
C ILE A 176 5.02 14.61 -6.30
N LEU A 177 3.72 14.34 -6.32
CA LEU A 177 2.76 14.95 -5.42
C LEU A 177 2.28 13.94 -4.38
N THR A 178 2.07 14.39 -3.14
CA THR A 178 1.45 13.51 -2.15
C THR A 178 -0.01 13.24 -2.51
N PRO A 179 -0.43 11.96 -2.58
CA PRO A 179 -1.80 11.58 -2.95
C PRO A 179 -2.82 11.79 -1.83
N ARG A 180 -2.35 12.02 -0.60
CA ARG A 180 -3.15 12.20 0.60
C ARG A 180 -2.38 12.99 1.65
N SER A 181 -3.09 13.78 2.48
CA SER A 181 -2.48 14.51 3.59
C SER A 181 -1.84 13.56 4.61
N GLY A 182 -0.74 13.99 5.22
CA GLY A 182 0.01 13.16 6.16
C GLY A 182 1.19 13.88 6.79
N VAL A 183 2.09 13.10 7.37
CA VAL A 183 3.35 13.58 7.96
C VAL A 183 4.50 12.76 7.38
N VAL A 184 5.55 13.43 6.96
CA VAL A 184 6.77 12.76 6.47
C VAL A 184 7.46 12.07 7.65
N THR A 185 7.65 10.76 7.58
CA THR A 185 8.24 9.95 8.66
C THR A 185 9.67 9.54 8.41
N ALA A 186 10.11 9.57 7.16
CA ALA A 186 11.52 9.37 6.83
C ALA A 186 11.84 9.97 5.47
N THR A 187 13.07 10.48 5.34
CA THR A 187 13.70 10.89 4.07
C THR A 187 15.14 10.42 4.08
N GLY A 188 15.70 10.07 2.91
CA GLY A 188 17.11 9.68 2.84
C GLY A 188 17.51 9.12 1.48
N ASP A 189 18.82 8.94 1.30
CA ASP A 189 19.41 8.21 0.18
C ASP A 189 19.73 6.78 0.64
N TYR A 190 18.95 5.80 0.17
CA TYR A 190 19.07 4.39 0.51
C TYR A 190 19.64 3.59 -0.67
N TYR A 191 20.46 2.59 -0.37
CA TYR A 191 21.22 1.82 -1.37
C TYR A 191 20.37 1.29 -2.53
N PHE A 192 19.22 0.67 -2.21
CA PHE A 192 18.32 0.14 -3.24
C PHE A 192 17.34 1.19 -3.74
N ASN A 193 16.78 1.97 -2.86
CA ASN A 193 15.64 2.85 -3.11
C ASN A 193 16.08 4.23 -3.63
N GLY A 194 17.38 4.58 -3.47
CA GLY A 194 17.88 5.93 -3.76
C GLY A 194 17.22 6.97 -2.87
N ASN A 195 17.13 8.19 -3.35
CA ASN A 195 16.43 9.25 -2.66
C ASN A 195 14.96 8.85 -2.46
N THR A 196 14.55 8.80 -1.19
CA THR A 196 13.26 8.24 -0.78
C THR A 196 12.54 9.18 0.16
N VAL A 197 11.22 9.23 0.06
CA VAL A 197 10.32 9.90 1.00
C VAL A 197 9.30 8.86 1.48
N ILE A 198 9.00 8.83 2.79
CA ILE A 198 7.95 8.02 3.38
C ILE A 198 6.97 8.95 4.10
N VAL A 199 5.67 8.78 3.84
CA VAL A 199 4.59 9.61 4.40
C VAL A 199 3.60 8.74 5.17
N ASP A 200 3.35 9.11 6.43
CA ASP A 200 2.31 8.53 7.29
C ASP A 200 1.00 9.31 7.17
N HIS A 201 -0.04 8.67 6.67
CA HIS A 201 -1.39 9.23 6.54
C HIS A 201 -2.26 8.96 7.78
N GLY A 202 -1.73 8.24 8.76
CA GLY A 202 -2.41 7.85 10.00
C GLY A 202 -2.84 6.39 10.02
N GLN A 203 -2.98 5.84 11.22
CA GLN A 203 -3.44 4.47 11.48
C GLN A 203 -2.65 3.38 10.70
N GLY A 204 -1.32 3.56 10.51
CA GLY A 204 -0.49 2.60 9.77
C GLY A 204 -0.76 2.60 8.26
N TYR A 205 -1.40 3.65 7.72
CA TYR A 205 -1.52 3.89 6.30
C TYR A 205 -0.32 4.70 5.82
N ILE A 206 0.61 4.07 5.13
CA ILE A 206 1.89 4.64 4.74
C ILE A 206 2.04 4.60 3.23
N THR A 207 2.66 5.64 2.66
CA THR A 207 3.11 5.64 1.25
C THR A 207 4.61 5.91 1.18
N MET A 208 5.27 5.28 0.20
CA MET A 208 6.71 5.40 -0.04
C MET A 208 6.99 5.75 -1.50
N TYR A 209 7.91 6.68 -1.69
CA TYR A 209 8.31 7.23 -2.98
C TYR A 209 9.81 7.08 -3.13
N CYS A 210 10.28 6.33 -4.15
CA CYS A 210 11.70 6.03 -4.33
C CYS A 210 12.23 6.54 -5.67
N HIS A 211 13.56 6.52 -5.77
CA HIS A 211 14.35 6.88 -6.96
C HIS A 211 14.30 8.36 -7.34
N LEU A 212 13.98 9.23 -6.37
CA LEU A 212 13.86 10.67 -6.60
C LEU A 212 15.20 11.28 -7.05
N SER A 213 15.14 12.28 -7.92
CA SER A 213 16.30 13.14 -8.21
C SER A 213 16.49 14.24 -7.16
N GLU A 214 15.40 14.66 -6.52
CA GLU A 214 15.37 15.70 -5.47
C GLU A 214 14.32 15.31 -4.41
N ILE A 215 14.68 15.41 -3.14
CA ILE A 215 13.76 15.37 -2.00
C ILE A 215 13.37 16.81 -1.69
N GLY A 216 12.08 17.13 -1.72
CA GLY A 216 11.54 18.48 -1.53
C GLY A 216 10.89 18.71 -0.16
N VAL A 217 11.00 17.79 0.77
CA VAL A 217 10.38 17.80 2.10
C VAL A 217 11.34 17.28 3.17
N GLU A 218 11.04 17.55 4.43
CA GLU A 218 11.86 17.14 5.58
C GLU A 218 11.07 16.18 6.48
N GLU A 219 11.77 15.36 7.24
CA GLU A 219 11.16 14.49 8.27
C GLU A 219 10.45 15.34 9.32
N GLY A 220 9.24 14.91 9.72
CA GLY A 220 8.33 15.65 10.60
C GLY A 220 7.46 16.67 9.90
N GLN A 221 7.70 16.99 8.61
CA GLN A 221 6.89 17.95 7.88
C GLN A 221 5.48 17.40 7.64
N ALA A 222 4.46 18.23 7.97
CA ALA A 222 3.08 17.97 7.57
C ALA A 222 2.91 18.32 6.08
N VAL A 223 2.22 17.46 5.34
CA VAL A 223 1.91 17.64 3.93
C VAL A 223 0.42 17.47 3.68
N THR A 224 -0.12 18.24 2.74
CA THR A 224 -1.50 18.18 2.27
C THR A 224 -1.56 17.55 0.87
N VAL A 225 -2.69 16.92 0.54
CA VAL A 225 -2.88 16.35 -0.80
C VAL A 225 -2.50 17.36 -1.89
N GLY A 226 -1.65 16.93 -2.84
CA GLY A 226 -1.14 17.78 -3.93
C GLY A 226 0.15 18.54 -3.62
N ASP A 227 0.65 18.53 -2.39
CA ASP A 227 1.96 19.10 -2.07
C ASP A 227 3.09 18.32 -2.76
N ARG A 228 4.11 19.04 -3.24
CA ARG A 228 5.26 18.43 -3.91
C ARG A 228 6.20 17.78 -2.88
N LEU A 229 6.40 16.48 -3.01
CA LEU A 229 7.33 15.69 -2.19
C LEU A 229 8.77 15.72 -2.74
N GLY A 230 8.92 15.88 -4.05
CA GLY A 230 10.21 15.84 -4.74
C GLY A 230 10.03 15.73 -6.24
N LEU A 231 11.08 15.27 -6.92
CA LEU A 231 11.11 15.11 -8.38
C LEU A 231 11.47 13.68 -8.76
N VAL A 232 10.84 13.15 -9.80
CA VAL A 232 11.18 11.84 -10.39
C VAL A 232 12.64 11.82 -10.79
N GLY A 233 13.33 10.73 -10.56
CA GLY A 233 14.72 10.51 -10.88
C GLY A 233 15.05 9.07 -11.24
N ALA A 234 16.33 8.73 -11.06
CA ALA A 234 16.87 7.40 -11.29
C ALA A 234 17.98 7.07 -10.26
N THR A 235 17.82 7.55 -9.01
CA THR A 235 18.77 7.28 -7.93
C THR A 235 18.56 5.87 -7.36
N GLY A 236 19.56 5.34 -6.65
CA GLY A 236 19.54 3.97 -6.16
C GLY A 236 19.78 2.93 -7.26
N ARG A 237 19.21 1.73 -7.09
CA ARG A 237 19.49 0.59 -7.98
C ARG A 237 18.42 0.40 -9.04
N VAL A 238 18.44 1.22 -10.08
CA VAL A 238 17.47 1.23 -11.18
C VAL A 238 18.13 1.32 -12.55
N THR A 239 17.39 1.04 -13.60
CA THR A 239 17.86 1.09 -15.00
C THR A 239 17.45 2.36 -15.73
N GLY A 240 16.55 3.16 -15.19
CA GLY A 240 16.06 4.38 -15.82
C GLY A 240 15.10 5.16 -14.93
N ALA A 241 14.75 6.37 -15.37
CA ALA A 241 13.87 7.25 -14.62
C ALA A 241 12.45 6.70 -14.50
N HIS A 242 11.93 6.62 -13.28
CA HIS A 242 10.56 6.28 -12.94
C HIS A 242 10.28 6.63 -11.47
N LEU A 243 9.02 6.62 -11.06
CA LEU A 243 8.64 6.61 -9.66
C LEU A 243 8.33 5.17 -9.24
N HIS A 244 9.05 4.64 -8.26
CA HIS A 244 8.57 3.49 -7.49
C HIS A 244 7.66 4.00 -6.38
N PHE A 245 6.39 3.57 -6.41
CA PHE A 245 5.34 3.97 -5.48
C PHE A 245 4.87 2.76 -4.67
N GLY A 246 5.11 2.78 -3.36
CA GLY A 246 4.69 1.76 -2.42
C GLY A 246 3.52 2.23 -1.55
N THR A 247 2.60 1.33 -1.24
CA THR A 247 1.52 1.54 -0.26
C THR A 247 1.55 0.45 0.79
N TYR A 248 1.32 0.83 2.05
CA TYR A 248 1.40 -0.08 3.18
C TYR A 248 0.20 0.11 4.10
N LEU A 249 -0.35 -0.98 4.58
CA LEU A 249 -1.41 -1.01 5.59
C LEU A 249 -1.00 -2.01 6.68
N ASN A 250 -1.18 -1.64 7.95
CA ASN A 250 -0.80 -2.49 9.09
C ASN A 250 0.59 -3.17 8.92
N GLY A 251 1.59 -2.42 8.41
CA GLY A 251 2.97 -2.88 8.19
C GLY A 251 3.17 -3.75 6.95
N ASN A 252 2.13 -4.09 6.19
CA ASN A 252 2.21 -4.94 5.01
C ASN A 252 2.12 -4.12 3.73
N ALA A 253 3.02 -4.41 2.77
CA ALA A 253 2.91 -3.86 1.41
C ALA A 253 1.63 -4.38 0.73
N VAL A 254 0.87 -3.48 0.13
CA VAL A 254 -0.36 -3.78 -0.61
C VAL A 254 -0.31 -3.17 -2.00
N ASP A 255 -1.05 -3.77 -2.95
CA ASP A 255 -1.08 -3.28 -4.32
C ASP A 255 -1.65 -1.85 -4.40
N PRO A 256 -0.82 -0.85 -4.79
CA PRO A 256 -1.27 0.53 -4.90
C PRO A 256 -2.47 0.72 -5.85
N ALA A 257 -2.60 -0.12 -6.88
CA ALA A 257 -3.70 -0.04 -7.84
C ALA A 257 -5.08 -0.20 -7.19
N ILE A 258 -5.17 -0.87 -6.03
CA ILE A 258 -6.43 -1.06 -5.29
C ILE A 258 -6.88 0.24 -4.59
N LEU A 259 -5.92 1.11 -4.28
CA LEU A 259 -6.13 2.32 -3.49
C LEU A 259 -6.14 3.59 -4.34
N LEU A 260 -5.52 3.57 -5.53
CA LEU A 260 -5.51 4.71 -6.45
C LEU A 260 -6.91 4.97 -7.00
N GLU A 261 -7.29 6.24 -7.04
CA GLU A 261 -8.51 6.66 -7.73
C GLU A 261 -8.45 6.27 -9.20
N THR A 262 -9.51 5.61 -9.66
CA THR A 262 -9.69 5.38 -11.10
C THR A 262 -10.06 6.70 -11.75
N ASP A 263 -9.45 7.01 -12.90
CA ASP A 263 -9.93 8.14 -13.70
C ASP A 263 -11.44 7.93 -13.96
N SER A 264 -12.26 8.83 -13.45
CA SER A 264 -13.67 8.84 -13.85
C SER A 264 -13.71 9.10 -15.35
N PRO A 265 -14.48 8.32 -16.10
CA PRO A 265 -14.61 8.50 -17.55
C PRO A 265 -15.21 9.86 -17.92
#